data_0735fffee7522e605f7406ffe521a43e
#
_entry.id   0735fffee7522e605f7406ffe521a43e
#
_cell.length_a   1.000
_cell.length_b   1.000
_cell.length_c   1.000
_cell.angle_alpha   90.00
_cell.angle_beta   90.00
_cell.angle_gamma   90.00
#
_symmetry.space_group_name_H-M   'P 1'
#
loop_
_entity.id
_entity.type
_entity.pdbx_description
1 polymer ?
#
loop_
_entity_poly.entity_id
_entity_poly.type
_entity_poly.pdbx_seq_one_letter_code
_entity_poly.pdbx_strand_id
1 'polypeptide(L)'
;MVVRAFYYFSLMFQYKKRLTEVLKNIKPDFVLTTLGRDMDFLPQIKDGSIKIGESHIAKPFTRNFHLMEQKGFPYKQIARYWKRKQEKAVKQLDALVVLTAHDAESWSSVKQAEVIPNPSPFEPKEFSSGQNKKIISVGRLSEQKGYDMLINAWSIVSAKHPDWHLDIYGEGMLKNELEAQIKEKELNKTLHIYKPTLTIAEKYAESSIYVMSSRFEGFGLVLIEAMACGVPCISFDCPYGPSDIIRNNEDGLLVDNGNVEKLAEALIYLIEHKDIRIRMGEKARINSQRYSLENIMKKWTTLFEHLKENEK
;
A
#
# COMPACT_ATOMS: atom_id res chain seq x y z
N MET A 1 6.36 33.69 -5.77
CA MET A 1 5.81 32.51 -6.50
C MET A 1 6.49 32.34 -7.86
N VAL A 2 6.60 33.36 -8.69
CA VAL A 2 7.20 33.32 -10.05
C VAL A 2 8.66 32.81 -10.05
N VAL A 3 9.51 33.30 -9.14
CA VAL A 3 10.94 32.90 -9.05
C VAL A 3 11.09 31.40 -8.74
N ARG A 4 10.25 30.85 -7.86
CA ARG A 4 10.27 29.40 -7.56
C ARG A 4 9.83 28.54 -8.75
N ALA A 5 8.86 29.03 -9.53
CA ALA A 5 8.43 28.34 -10.74
C ALA A 5 9.53 28.34 -11.81
N PHE A 6 10.18 29.48 -12.05
CA PHE A 6 11.29 29.59 -13.00
C PHE A 6 12.47 28.67 -12.62
N TYR A 7 12.83 28.66 -11.34
CA TYR A 7 13.88 27.76 -10.83
C TYR A 7 13.50 26.28 -11.01
N TYR A 8 12.25 25.92 -10.73
CA TYR A 8 11.74 24.56 -10.97
C TYR A 8 11.88 24.14 -12.44
N PHE A 9 11.44 24.99 -13.39
CA PHE A 9 11.54 24.67 -14.82
C PHE A 9 12.98 24.57 -15.31
N SER A 10 13.87 25.42 -14.80
CA SER A 10 15.30 25.35 -15.09
C SER A 10 15.92 24.02 -14.62
N LEU A 11 15.61 23.60 -13.40
CA LEU A 11 16.04 22.30 -12.86
C LEU A 11 15.50 21.12 -13.69
N MET A 12 14.23 21.17 -14.07
CA MET A 12 13.61 20.12 -14.90
C MET A 12 14.22 20.04 -16.29
N PHE A 13 14.60 21.19 -16.88
CA PHE A 13 15.31 21.22 -18.15
C PHE A 13 16.71 20.60 -18.03
N GLN A 14 17.47 20.94 -17.00
CA GLN A 14 18.78 20.34 -16.73
C GLN A 14 18.66 18.83 -16.46
N TYR A 15 17.66 18.42 -15.68
CA TYR A 15 17.39 17.00 -15.42
C TYR A 15 17.11 16.25 -16.72
N LYS A 16 16.21 16.77 -17.58
CA LYS A 16 15.92 16.18 -18.90
C LYS A 16 17.19 16.02 -19.72
N LYS A 17 18.02 17.06 -19.81
CA LYS A 17 19.27 17.03 -20.58
C LYS A 17 20.21 15.94 -20.08
N ARG A 18 20.49 15.92 -18.76
CA ARG A 18 21.40 14.93 -18.16
C ARG A 18 20.87 13.51 -18.30
N LEU A 19 19.57 13.28 -18.04
CA LEU A 19 18.98 11.96 -18.20
C LEU A 19 19.05 11.50 -19.67
N THR A 20 18.79 12.39 -20.63
CA THR A 20 18.90 12.07 -22.07
C THR A 20 20.34 11.66 -22.44
N GLU A 21 21.34 12.36 -21.95
CA GLU A 21 22.76 12.02 -22.17
C GLU A 21 23.11 10.67 -21.58
N VAL A 22 22.68 10.40 -20.33
CA VAL A 22 22.92 9.12 -19.65
C VAL A 22 22.28 7.96 -20.42
N LEU A 23 21.01 8.07 -20.80
CA LEU A 23 20.29 7.02 -21.51
C LEU A 23 20.90 6.73 -22.88
N LYS A 24 21.29 7.76 -23.62
CA LYS A 24 21.98 7.61 -24.93
C LYS A 24 23.35 6.94 -24.81
N ASN A 25 24.05 7.16 -23.70
CA ASN A 25 25.36 6.56 -23.46
C ASN A 25 25.25 5.11 -23.00
N ILE A 26 24.33 4.81 -22.07
CA ILE A 26 24.13 3.47 -21.50
C ILE A 26 23.44 2.56 -22.51
N LYS A 27 22.49 3.09 -23.30
CA LYS A 27 21.63 2.36 -24.25
C LYS A 27 20.94 1.16 -23.57
N PRO A 28 20.16 1.38 -22.50
CA PRO A 28 19.47 0.30 -21.79
C PRO A 28 18.38 -0.31 -22.68
N ASP A 29 18.08 -1.59 -22.52
CA ASP A 29 16.89 -2.21 -23.13
C ASP A 29 15.61 -1.64 -22.53
N PHE A 30 15.57 -1.46 -21.21
CA PHE A 30 14.41 -1.00 -20.46
C PHE A 30 14.74 0.18 -19.57
N VAL A 31 13.79 1.11 -19.46
CA VAL A 31 13.81 2.20 -18.47
C VAL A 31 12.53 2.14 -17.65
N LEU A 32 12.67 1.89 -16.33
CA LEU A 32 11.58 1.90 -15.39
C LEU A 32 11.49 3.25 -14.69
N THR A 33 10.26 3.74 -14.48
CA THR A 33 9.98 4.98 -13.73
C THR A 33 8.83 4.78 -12.77
N THR A 34 8.94 5.28 -11.55
CA THR A 34 7.87 5.24 -10.54
C THR A 34 6.85 6.37 -10.69
N LEU A 35 6.59 6.83 -11.90
CA LEU A 35 5.70 7.95 -12.23
C LEU A 35 6.06 9.26 -11.53
N GLY A 36 7.36 9.47 -11.30
CA GLY A 36 7.91 10.67 -10.70
C GLY A 36 7.83 11.91 -11.63
N ARG A 37 8.66 12.92 -11.34
CA ARG A 37 8.70 14.14 -12.15
C ARG A 37 9.34 13.94 -13.52
N ASP A 38 10.15 12.93 -13.69
CA ASP A 38 10.74 12.46 -14.95
C ASP A 38 9.66 12.10 -15.98
N MET A 39 8.48 11.66 -15.56
CA MET A 39 7.32 11.42 -16.43
C MET A 39 6.91 12.61 -17.29
N ASP A 40 7.27 13.83 -16.88
CA ASP A 40 6.95 15.02 -17.65
C ASP A 40 7.70 15.09 -18.99
N PHE A 41 8.78 14.31 -19.16
CA PHE A 41 9.63 14.32 -20.36
C PHE A 41 10.21 12.94 -20.75
N LEU A 42 10.27 11.96 -19.87
CA LEU A 42 10.87 10.64 -20.12
C LEU A 42 10.28 9.93 -21.36
N PRO A 43 8.95 9.90 -21.56
CA PRO A 43 8.38 9.25 -22.74
C PRO A 43 8.78 9.88 -24.09
N GLN A 44 9.34 11.10 -24.05
CA GLN A 44 9.76 11.85 -25.24
C GLN A 44 11.26 11.62 -25.58
N ILE A 45 12.01 10.95 -24.70
CA ILE A 45 13.43 10.66 -24.94
C ILE A 45 13.53 9.48 -25.90
N LYS A 46 14.06 9.75 -27.09
CA LYS A 46 14.31 8.73 -28.11
C LYS A 46 15.73 8.20 -27.97
N ASP A 47 15.91 7.16 -27.21
CA ASP A 47 17.19 6.48 -26.93
C ASP A 47 17.17 4.99 -27.31
N GLY A 48 16.02 4.49 -27.82
CA GLY A 48 15.84 3.10 -28.24
C GLY A 48 15.41 2.17 -27.12
N SER A 49 15.22 2.67 -25.89
CA SER A 49 14.76 1.80 -24.78
C SER A 49 13.25 1.76 -24.64
N ILE A 50 12.74 0.63 -24.18
CA ILE A 50 11.35 0.42 -23.77
C ILE A 50 11.09 1.16 -22.45
N LYS A 51 10.03 1.98 -22.39
CA LYS A 51 9.69 2.81 -21.24
C LYS A 51 8.53 2.18 -20.45
N ILE A 52 8.79 1.76 -19.21
CA ILE A 52 7.80 1.16 -18.34
C ILE A 52 7.55 2.10 -17.16
N GLY A 53 6.29 2.45 -16.92
CA GLY A 53 5.87 3.15 -15.71
C GLY A 53 5.44 2.15 -14.63
N GLU A 54 5.80 2.41 -13.38
CA GLU A 54 5.38 1.62 -12.23
C GLU A 54 4.63 2.52 -11.23
N SER A 55 3.35 2.23 -10.98
CA SER A 55 2.51 3.01 -10.08
C SER A 55 2.43 2.36 -8.71
N HIS A 56 3.20 2.87 -7.74
CA HIS A 56 3.14 2.42 -6.34
C HIS A 56 2.01 3.09 -5.52
N ILE A 57 1.30 4.03 -6.12
CA ILE A 57 0.21 4.77 -5.49
C ILE A 57 -0.98 4.72 -6.44
N ALA A 58 -2.15 4.34 -5.94
CA ALA A 58 -3.36 4.29 -6.76
C ALA A 58 -3.64 5.64 -7.46
N LYS A 59 -4.12 5.58 -8.68
CA LYS A 59 -4.28 6.73 -9.60
C LYS A 59 -4.88 7.98 -8.96
N PRO A 60 -5.96 7.92 -8.16
CA PRO A 60 -6.56 9.11 -7.55
C PRO A 60 -5.63 9.85 -6.58
N PHE A 61 -4.67 9.13 -5.98
CA PHE A 61 -3.76 9.68 -4.97
C PHE A 61 -2.38 10.05 -5.52
N THR A 62 -2.12 9.81 -6.82
CA THR A 62 -0.85 10.12 -7.44
C THR A 62 -0.48 11.59 -7.27
N ARG A 63 0.81 11.86 -6.94
CA ARG A 63 1.37 13.21 -6.74
C ARG A 63 0.56 14.11 -5.80
N ASN A 64 -0.29 13.53 -4.93
CA ASN A 64 -1.16 14.25 -3.98
C ASN A 64 -2.07 15.30 -4.64
N PHE A 65 -2.48 15.10 -5.87
CA PHE A 65 -3.36 16.03 -6.57
C PHE A 65 -4.70 16.21 -5.88
N HIS A 66 -5.22 15.17 -5.22
CA HIS A 66 -6.45 15.24 -4.43
C HIS A 66 -6.37 16.28 -3.32
N LEU A 67 -5.21 16.42 -2.62
CA LEU A 67 -5.00 17.44 -1.60
C LEU A 67 -4.96 18.86 -2.19
N MET A 68 -4.48 19.00 -3.42
CA MET A 68 -4.52 20.29 -4.12
C MET A 68 -5.94 20.67 -4.53
N GLU A 69 -6.75 19.70 -4.96
CA GLU A 69 -8.13 19.92 -5.36
C GLU A 69 -9.01 20.41 -4.20
N GLN A 70 -8.75 19.90 -2.98
CA GLN A 70 -9.45 20.33 -1.75
C GLN A 70 -9.21 21.79 -1.38
N LYS A 71 -8.09 22.41 -1.82
CA LYS A 71 -7.77 23.82 -1.54
C LYS A 71 -8.59 24.82 -2.38
N GLY A 72 -9.46 24.35 -3.27
CA GLY A 72 -10.29 25.23 -4.11
C GLY A 72 -9.52 25.93 -5.23
N PHE A 73 -10.08 27.07 -5.73
CA PHE A 73 -9.45 27.89 -6.77
C PHE A 73 -8.26 28.69 -6.17
N PRO A 74 -7.08 28.82 -6.88
CA PRO A 74 -6.75 28.29 -8.21
C PRO A 74 -6.17 26.87 -8.19
N TYR A 75 -5.92 26.27 -7.03
CA TYR A 75 -5.22 24.99 -6.88
C TYR A 75 -5.93 23.83 -7.59
N LYS A 76 -7.25 23.83 -7.59
CA LYS A 76 -8.07 22.84 -8.30
C LYS A 76 -7.80 22.84 -9.81
N GLN A 77 -7.63 24.04 -10.42
CA GLN A 77 -7.32 24.14 -11.86
C GLN A 77 -5.89 23.65 -12.16
N ILE A 78 -4.95 23.99 -11.29
CA ILE A 78 -3.55 23.55 -11.40
C ILE A 78 -3.49 22.00 -11.28
N ALA A 79 -4.18 21.41 -10.32
CA ALA A 79 -4.24 19.95 -10.15
C ALA A 79 -4.83 19.27 -11.41
N ARG A 80 -5.92 19.80 -11.97
CA ARG A 80 -6.52 19.27 -13.22
C ARG A 80 -5.56 19.34 -14.41
N TYR A 81 -4.83 20.43 -14.56
CA TYR A 81 -3.82 20.57 -15.61
C TYR A 81 -2.74 19.48 -15.48
N TRP A 82 -2.19 19.28 -14.27
CA TRP A 82 -1.15 18.30 -14.02
C TRP A 82 -1.64 16.86 -14.15
N LYS A 83 -2.88 16.55 -13.71
CA LYS A 83 -3.52 15.24 -13.93
C LYS A 83 -3.60 14.91 -15.43
N ARG A 84 -4.11 15.83 -16.24
CA ARG A 84 -4.18 15.65 -17.71
C ARG A 84 -2.81 15.48 -18.35
N LYS A 85 -1.81 16.25 -17.88
CA LYS A 85 -0.43 16.13 -18.38
C LYS A 85 0.15 14.75 -18.03
N GLN A 86 -0.05 14.28 -16.80
CA GLN A 86 0.38 12.95 -16.38
C GLN A 86 -0.29 11.86 -17.20
N GLU A 87 -1.61 11.89 -17.38
CA GLU A 87 -2.34 10.92 -18.18
C GLU A 87 -1.83 10.89 -19.63
N LYS A 88 -1.57 12.06 -20.21
CA LYS A 88 -0.97 12.12 -21.56
C LYS A 88 0.42 11.51 -21.62
N ALA A 89 1.24 11.71 -20.60
CA ALA A 89 2.59 11.15 -20.52
C ALA A 89 2.54 9.62 -20.33
N VAL A 90 1.69 9.12 -19.45
CA VAL A 90 1.53 7.68 -19.21
C VAL A 90 1.06 6.95 -20.49
N LYS A 91 0.20 7.56 -21.29
CA LYS A 91 -0.23 6.98 -22.58
C LYS A 91 0.91 6.84 -23.63
N GLN A 92 2.03 7.46 -23.42
CA GLN A 92 3.20 7.37 -24.29
C GLN A 92 4.23 6.34 -23.79
N LEU A 93 3.98 5.69 -22.66
CA LEU A 93 4.78 4.56 -22.20
C LEU A 93 4.44 3.30 -22.99
N ASP A 94 5.39 2.40 -23.09
CA ASP A 94 5.20 1.10 -23.72
C ASP A 94 4.36 0.19 -22.85
N ALA A 95 4.54 0.26 -21.52
CA ALA A 95 3.70 -0.41 -20.54
C ALA A 95 3.56 0.39 -19.24
N LEU A 96 2.47 0.15 -18.51
CA LEU A 96 2.24 0.62 -17.16
C LEU A 96 2.05 -0.57 -16.24
N VAL A 97 2.85 -0.68 -15.19
CA VAL A 97 2.67 -1.65 -14.11
C VAL A 97 1.95 -1.00 -12.96
N VAL A 98 0.92 -1.66 -12.45
CA VAL A 98 0.14 -1.26 -11.27
C VAL A 98 0.10 -2.41 -10.26
N LEU A 99 -0.18 -2.10 -9.01
CA LEU A 99 -0.09 -3.08 -7.94
C LEU A 99 -1.38 -3.90 -7.74
N THR A 100 -2.53 -3.40 -8.21
CA THR A 100 -3.85 -3.99 -7.99
C THR A 100 -4.67 -4.01 -9.27
N ALA A 101 -5.60 -4.98 -9.38
CA ALA A 101 -6.54 -5.03 -10.49
C ALA A 101 -7.47 -3.81 -10.50
N HIS A 102 -7.88 -3.36 -9.32
CA HIS A 102 -8.74 -2.18 -9.17
C HIS A 102 -8.06 -0.89 -9.68
N ASP A 103 -6.72 -0.74 -9.46
CA ASP A 103 -6.01 0.41 -10.02
C ASP A 103 -5.82 0.28 -11.53
N ALA A 104 -5.64 -0.93 -12.07
CA ALA A 104 -5.57 -1.17 -13.52
C ALA A 104 -6.82 -0.67 -14.25
N GLU A 105 -8.01 -0.92 -13.70
CA GLU A 105 -9.27 -0.42 -14.24
C GLU A 105 -9.30 1.11 -14.33
N SER A 106 -8.71 1.79 -13.35
CA SER A 106 -8.57 3.25 -13.32
C SER A 106 -7.70 3.79 -14.45
N TRP A 107 -6.78 2.96 -14.99
CA TRP A 107 -5.86 3.28 -16.08
C TRP A 107 -6.34 2.77 -17.45
N SER A 108 -7.63 2.46 -17.63
CA SER A 108 -8.23 1.92 -18.86
C SER A 108 -7.90 2.68 -20.15
N SER A 109 -7.40 3.91 -20.04
CA SER A 109 -6.96 4.72 -21.18
C SER A 109 -5.51 4.45 -21.62
N VAL A 110 -4.77 3.60 -20.92
CA VAL A 110 -3.38 3.20 -21.24
C VAL A 110 -3.41 1.98 -22.15
N LYS A 111 -2.47 1.92 -23.10
CA LYS A 111 -2.43 0.85 -24.11
C LYS A 111 -2.24 -0.54 -23.47
N GLN A 112 -1.41 -0.62 -22.43
CA GLN A 112 -1.12 -1.85 -21.72
C GLN A 112 -0.90 -1.54 -20.24
N ALA A 113 -1.84 -1.95 -19.39
CA ALA A 113 -1.72 -1.88 -17.94
C ALA A 113 -1.62 -3.30 -17.38
N GLU A 114 -0.48 -3.63 -16.77
CA GLU A 114 -0.17 -4.93 -16.20
C GLU A 114 -0.26 -4.91 -14.68
N VAL A 115 -0.82 -5.96 -14.09
CA VAL A 115 -0.92 -6.10 -12.64
C VAL A 115 0.24 -6.94 -12.12
N ILE A 116 1.25 -6.25 -11.61
CA ILE A 116 2.41 -6.88 -10.96
C ILE A 116 2.53 -6.31 -9.55
N PRO A 117 2.03 -7.03 -8.54
CA PRO A 117 2.10 -6.61 -7.14
C PRO A 117 3.54 -6.52 -6.62
N ASN A 118 3.73 -5.78 -5.53
CA ASN A 118 4.99 -5.85 -4.79
C ASN A 118 5.16 -7.25 -4.16
N PRO A 119 6.37 -7.80 -4.15
CA PRO A 119 6.66 -9.04 -3.44
C PRO A 119 6.61 -8.84 -1.92
N SER A 120 6.44 -9.94 -1.19
CA SER A 120 6.70 -9.95 0.26
C SER A 120 8.12 -9.46 0.54
N PRO A 121 8.33 -8.52 1.48
CA PRO A 121 9.66 -7.97 1.75
C PRO A 121 10.58 -8.94 2.50
N PHE A 122 10.04 -10.03 3.00
CA PHE A 122 10.79 -11.06 3.73
C PHE A 122 10.10 -12.43 3.63
N GLU A 123 10.88 -13.47 3.88
CA GLU A 123 10.41 -14.83 4.11
C GLU A 123 10.44 -15.11 5.62
N PRO A 124 9.29 -15.36 6.26
CA PRO A 124 9.26 -15.62 7.70
C PRO A 124 9.97 -16.91 8.07
N LYS A 125 10.72 -16.88 9.17
CA LYS A 125 11.34 -18.09 9.77
C LYS A 125 10.38 -18.79 10.73
N GLU A 126 9.48 -18.02 11.34
CA GLU A 126 8.49 -18.48 12.31
C GLU A 126 7.09 -18.05 11.89
N PHE A 127 6.10 -18.83 12.28
CA PHE A 127 4.70 -18.60 11.93
C PHE A 127 3.85 -18.47 13.18
N SER A 128 2.78 -17.68 13.06
CA SER A 128 1.82 -17.55 14.12
C SER A 128 1.14 -18.90 14.44
N SER A 129 1.05 -19.21 15.70
CA SER A 129 0.24 -20.34 16.19
C SER A 129 -1.26 -20.00 16.21
N GLY A 130 -1.62 -18.73 16.08
CA GLY A 130 -2.99 -18.23 16.26
C GLY A 130 -3.54 -18.37 17.68
N GLN A 131 -2.68 -18.64 18.69
CA GLN A 131 -3.13 -18.94 20.07
C GLN A 131 -2.86 -17.80 21.05
N ASN A 132 -1.94 -16.91 20.75
CA ASN A 132 -1.60 -15.78 21.59
C ASN A 132 -2.77 -14.77 21.62
N LYS A 133 -3.01 -14.18 22.80
CA LYS A 133 -4.03 -13.14 22.97
C LYS A 133 -3.50 -11.78 22.55
N LYS A 134 -2.95 -11.70 21.34
CA LYS A 134 -2.28 -10.52 20.79
C LYS A 134 -2.77 -10.22 19.37
N ILE A 135 -3.12 -8.97 19.17
CA ILE A 135 -3.47 -8.40 17.87
C ILE A 135 -2.38 -7.39 17.50
N ILE A 136 -2.02 -7.33 16.23
CA ILE A 136 -1.00 -6.41 15.74
C ILE A 136 -1.55 -5.52 14.63
N SER A 137 -1.10 -4.27 14.62
CA SER A 137 -1.25 -3.35 13.50
C SER A 137 0.08 -2.66 13.22
N VAL A 138 0.39 -2.44 11.93
CA VAL A 138 1.68 -1.89 11.51
C VAL A 138 1.48 -0.78 10.49
N GLY A 139 2.08 0.39 10.71
CA GLY A 139 2.02 1.47 9.73
C GLY A 139 2.37 2.83 10.29
N ARG A 140 2.46 3.83 9.40
CA ARG A 140 2.72 5.22 9.80
C ARG A 140 1.55 5.77 10.63
N LEU A 141 1.85 6.49 11.71
CA LEU A 141 0.83 7.16 12.53
C LEU A 141 0.38 8.45 11.82
N SER A 142 -0.51 8.27 10.84
CA SER A 142 -1.03 9.32 9.96
C SER A 142 -2.54 9.14 9.76
N GLU A 143 -3.22 10.19 9.32
CA GLU A 143 -4.66 10.19 9.05
C GLU A 143 -5.07 9.06 8.09
N GLN A 144 -4.25 8.78 7.06
CA GLN A 144 -4.48 7.70 6.11
C GLN A 144 -4.71 6.34 6.79
N LYS A 145 -3.93 6.03 7.84
CA LYS A 145 -3.95 4.71 8.50
C LYS A 145 -5.11 4.50 9.47
N GLY A 146 -5.85 5.57 9.82
CA GLY A 146 -7.11 5.46 10.55
C GLY A 146 -7.00 4.86 11.96
N TYR A 147 -5.88 5.03 12.64
CA TYR A 147 -5.68 4.51 13.99
C TYR A 147 -6.65 5.08 15.02
N ASP A 148 -7.18 6.27 14.79
CA ASP A 148 -8.26 6.86 15.57
C ASP A 148 -9.53 5.98 15.56
N MET A 149 -9.87 5.42 14.40
CA MET A 149 -10.99 4.48 14.26
C MET A 149 -10.66 3.11 14.90
N LEU A 150 -9.41 2.64 14.79
CA LEU A 150 -8.98 1.39 15.41
C LEU A 150 -9.04 1.48 16.94
N ILE A 151 -8.63 2.61 17.53
CA ILE A 151 -8.72 2.84 18.98
C ILE A 151 -10.18 2.83 19.43
N ASN A 152 -11.10 3.40 18.64
CA ASN A 152 -12.54 3.34 18.93
C ASN A 152 -13.07 1.90 18.85
N ALA A 153 -12.71 1.13 17.83
CA ALA A 153 -13.08 -0.29 17.73
C ALA A 153 -12.50 -1.09 18.89
N TRP A 154 -11.23 -0.83 19.25
CA TRP A 154 -10.58 -1.51 20.36
C TRP A 154 -11.24 -1.25 21.71
N SER A 155 -11.81 -0.09 21.95
CA SER A 155 -12.55 0.19 23.19
C SER A 155 -13.78 -0.73 23.38
N ILE A 156 -14.41 -1.12 22.26
CA ILE A 156 -15.53 -2.10 22.30
C ILE A 156 -15.00 -3.52 22.56
N VAL A 157 -13.88 -3.87 21.88
CA VAL A 157 -13.26 -5.20 22.03
C VAL A 157 -12.72 -5.41 23.43
N SER A 158 -11.94 -4.47 23.98
CA SER A 158 -11.30 -4.59 25.28
C SER A 158 -12.29 -4.65 26.45
N ALA A 159 -13.48 -4.07 26.30
CA ALA A 159 -14.56 -4.19 27.30
C ALA A 159 -15.09 -5.62 27.43
N LYS A 160 -15.07 -6.41 26.33
CA LYS A 160 -15.50 -7.82 26.32
C LYS A 160 -14.34 -8.79 26.56
N HIS A 161 -13.15 -8.46 26.08
CA HIS A 161 -11.96 -9.31 26.11
C HIS A 161 -10.75 -8.56 26.71
N PRO A 162 -10.79 -8.21 28.02
CA PRO A 162 -9.75 -7.40 28.67
C PRO A 162 -8.41 -8.11 28.81
N ASP A 163 -8.33 -9.38 28.49
CA ASP A 163 -7.15 -10.24 28.48
C ASP A 163 -6.46 -10.31 27.11
N TRP A 164 -7.01 -9.63 26.10
CA TRP A 164 -6.37 -9.43 24.80
C TRP A 164 -5.64 -8.09 24.71
N HIS A 165 -4.59 -8.05 23.91
CA HIS A 165 -3.77 -6.85 23.70
C HIS A 165 -3.70 -6.48 22.23
N LEU A 166 -3.71 -5.17 21.96
CA LEU A 166 -3.46 -4.59 20.63
C LEU A 166 -2.14 -3.85 20.66
N ASP A 167 -1.19 -4.29 19.83
CA ASP A 167 0.11 -3.66 19.64
C ASP A 167 0.15 -2.94 18.29
N ILE A 168 0.38 -1.63 18.29
CA ILE A 168 0.55 -0.81 17.09
C ILE A 168 2.02 -0.50 16.93
N TYR A 169 2.64 -0.95 15.84
CA TYR A 169 4.03 -0.64 15.50
C TYR A 169 4.09 0.46 14.46
N GLY A 170 4.59 1.62 14.84
CA GLY A 170 4.70 2.74 13.93
C GLY A 170 5.18 4.04 14.57
N GLU A 171 5.44 5.01 13.71
CA GLU A 171 5.69 6.40 14.10
C GLU A 171 5.05 7.36 13.10
N GLY A 172 4.86 8.61 13.50
CA GLY A 172 4.24 9.63 12.67
C GLY A 172 3.71 10.81 13.46
N MET A 173 3.16 11.77 12.73
CA MET A 173 2.74 13.06 13.30
C MET A 173 1.60 12.95 14.32
N LEU A 174 0.74 11.91 14.18
CA LEU A 174 -0.42 11.73 15.05
C LEU A 174 -0.11 10.99 16.36
N LYS A 175 1.15 10.65 16.66
CA LYS A 175 1.49 9.84 17.83
C LYS A 175 0.90 10.40 19.12
N ASN A 176 1.13 11.68 19.41
CA ASN A 176 0.67 12.30 20.65
C ASN A 176 -0.86 12.35 20.75
N GLU A 177 -1.56 12.58 19.63
CA GLU A 177 -3.02 12.61 19.57
C GLU A 177 -3.60 11.22 19.85
N LEU A 178 -3.00 10.17 19.25
CA LEU A 178 -3.43 8.79 19.45
C LEU A 178 -3.15 8.32 20.89
N GLU A 179 -2.00 8.67 21.48
CA GLU A 179 -1.69 8.37 22.89
C GLU A 179 -2.66 9.10 23.84
N ALA A 180 -3.08 10.32 23.52
CA ALA A 180 -4.10 11.05 24.27
C ALA A 180 -5.47 10.34 24.20
N GLN A 181 -5.88 9.89 23.01
CA GLN A 181 -7.12 9.14 22.80
C GLN A 181 -7.12 7.81 23.57
N ILE A 182 -5.99 7.07 23.57
CA ILE A 182 -5.82 5.83 24.35
C ILE A 182 -6.02 6.10 25.84
N LYS A 183 -5.42 7.18 26.34
CA LYS A 183 -5.54 7.58 27.75
C LYS A 183 -6.97 8.00 28.12
N GLU A 184 -7.61 8.82 27.28
CA GLU A 184 -8.99 9.27 27.47
C GLU A 184 -9.97 8.10 27.57
N LYS A 185 -9.72 7.03 26.76
CA LYS A 185 -10.55 5.82 26.75
C LYS A 185 -10.10 4.74 27.77
N GLU A 186 -9.13 5.05 28.62
CA GLU A 186 -8.59 4.15 29.66
C GLU A 186 -8.04 2.81 29.11
N LEU A 187 -7.51 2.83 27.86
CA LEU A 187 -7.04 1.63 27.15
C LEU A 187 -5.57 1.28 27.41
N ASN A 188 -4.84 2.04 28.25
CA ASN A 188 -3.40 1.88 28.46
C ASN A 188 -2.95 0.48 28.93
N LYS A 189 -3.87 -0.33 29.46
CA LYS A 189 -3.56 -1.71 29.90
C LYS A 189 -3.54 -2.71 28.74
N THR A 190 -4.26 -2.43 27.66
CA THR A 190 -4.54 -3.39 26.58
C THR A 190 -4.13 -2.90 25.20
N LEU A 191 -3.78 -1.61 25.03
CA LEU A 191 -3.35 -1.03 23.76
C LEU A 191 -2.04 -0.27 23.93
N HIS A 192 -1.04 -0.61 23.10
CA HIS A 192 0.28 0.00 23.14
C HIS A 192 0.75 0.45 21.77
N ILE A 193 1.42 1.59 21.70
CA ILE A 193 2.10 2.09 20.50
C ILE A 193 3.61 1.93 20.68
N TYR A 194 4.21 1.13 19.79
CA TYR A 194 5.63 0.86 19.74
C TYR A 194 6.29 1.58 18.56
N LYS A 195 7.58 1.85 18.67
CA LYS A 195 8.39 2.31 17.53
C LYS A 195 8.50 1.20 16.48
N PRO A 196 8.76 1.57 15.21
CA PRO A 196 9.10 0.58 14.18
C PRO A 196 10.28 -0.29 14.63
N THR A 197 10.25 -1.57 14.24
CA THR A 197 11.30 -2.54 14.55
C THR A 197 11.78 -3.26 13.30
N LEU A 198 13.05 -3.68 13.29
CA LEU A 198 13.63 -4.51 12.24
C LEU A 198 13.19 -5.99 12.36
N THR A 199 12.70 -6.41 13.52
CA THR A 199 12.22 -7.77 13.77
C THR A 199 10.69 -7.87 13.67
N ILE A 200 10.10 -7.13 12.74
CA ILE A 200 8.64 -7.08 12.60
C ILE A 200 8.03 -8.45 12.25
N ALA A 201 8.77 -9.30 11.53
CA ALA A 201 8.32 -10.66 11.22
C ALA A 201 8.08 -11.49 12.50
N GLU A 202 8.94 -11.34 13.52
CA GLU A 202 8.77 -11.98 14.84
C GLU A 202 7.51 -11.46 15.53
N LYS A 203 7.23 -10.15 15.41
CA LYS A 203 6.03 -9.54 16.02
C LYS A 203 4.74 -10.01 15.34
N TYR A 204 4.75 -10.23 14.03
CA TYR A 204 3.65 -10.91 13.36
C TYR A 204 3.49 -12.35 13.86
N ALA A 205 4.57 -13.14 13.94
CA ALA A 205 4.52 -14.53 14.41
C ALA A 205 4.03 -14.65 15.87
N GLU A 206 4.35 -13.67 16.73
CA GLU A 206 3.83 -13.57 18.10
C GLU A 206 2.33 -13.20 18.18
N SER A 207 1.71 -12.78 17.09
CA SER A 207 0.34 -12.25 17.07
C SER A 207 -0.63 -13.25 16.46
N SER A 208 -1.90 -13.19 16.84
CA SER A 208 -2.95 -14.10 16.37
C SER A 208 -3.88 -13.48 15.33
N ILE A 209 -3.94 -12.16 15.25
CA ILE A 209 -4.76 -11.40 14.31
C ILE A 209 -3.96 -10.14 13.90
N TYR A 210 -3.99 -9.82 12.62
CA TYR A 210 -3.57 -8.52 12.11
C TYR A 210 -4.80 -7.65 11.81
N VAL A 211 -4.75 -6.36 12.15
CA VAL A 211 -5.84 -5.43 11.85
C VAL A 211 -5.34 -4.20 11.11
N MET A 212 -6.05 -3.84 10.02
CA MET A 212 -5.81 -2.63 9.24
C MET A 212 -7.05 -1.75 9.19
N SER A 213 -6.93 -0.51 9.66
CA SER A 213 -8.01 0.48 9.73
C SER A 213 -7.86 1.62 8.75
N SER A 214 -7.10 1.43 7.67
CA SER A 214 -6.76 2.49 6.72
C SER A 214 -7.99 3.05 6.02
N ARG A 215 -8.03 4.38 5.84
CA ARG A 215 -9.05 5.07 5.05
C ARG A 215 -8.90 4.85 3.56
N PHE A 216 -7.67 4.68 3.11
CA PHE A 216 -7.29 4.34 1.72
C PHE A 216 -5.87 3.78 1.68
N GLU A 217 -5.59 2.95 0.68
CA GLU A 217 -4.28 2.36 0.43
C GLU A 217 -3.84 2.55 -1.03
N GLY A 218 -2.59 2.28 -1.31
CA GLY A 218 -2.10 2.05 -2.67
C GLY A 218 -2.01 0.57 -3.01
N PHE A 219 -1.73 -0.26 -1.97
CA PHE A 219 -1.63 -1.71 -2.08
C PHE A 219 -1.91 -2.40 -0.74
N GLY A 220 -1.19 -2.03 0.33
CA GLY A 220 -1.35 -2.69 1.63
C GLY A 220 -0.32 -3.80 1.87
N LEU A 221 0.96 -3.54 1.59
CA LEU A 221 2.05 -4.52 1.74
C LEU A 221 2.07 -5.20 3.12
N VAL A 222 1.70 -4.47 4.18
CA VAL A 222 1.61 -4.99 5.56
C VAL A 222 0.59 -6.14 5.72
N LEU A 223 -0.43 -6.23 4.85
CA LEU A 223 -1.34 -7.37 4.81
C LEU A 223 -0.60 -8.63 4.34
N ILE A 224 0.21 -8.49 3.30
CA ILE A 224 1.02 -9.60 2.76
C ILE A 224 2.06 -10.06 3.78
N GLU A 225 2.67 -9.12 4.50
CA GLU A 225 3.62 -9.40 5.59
C GLU A 225 2.97 -10.25 6.69
N ALA A 226 1.78 -9.84 7.16
CA ALA A 226 1.04 -10.56 8.18
C ALA A 226 0.59 -11.95 7.68
N MET A 227 0.01 -12.01 6.46
CA MET A 227 -0.41 -13.27 5.84
C MET A 227 0.76 -14.24 5.67
N ALA A 228 1.93 -13.77 5.24
CA ALA A 228 3.13 -14.59 5.09
C ALA A 228 3.54 -15.24 6.42
N CYS A 229 3.37 -14.53 7.55
CA CYS A 229 3.60 -15.05 8.89
C CYS A 229 2.46 -15.95 9.41
N GLY A 230 1.43 -16.25 8.62
CA GLY A 230 0.30 -17.09 9.03
C GLY A 230 -0.70 -16.36 9.95
N VAL A 231 -0.76 -15.05 9.87
CA VAL A 231 -1.68 -14.22 10.66
C VAL A 231 -2.89 -13.84 9.81
N PRO A 232 -4.12 -14.21 10.18
CA PRO A 232 -5.32 -13.79 9.47
C PRO A 232 -5.50 -12.28 9.61
N CYS A 233 -5.90 -11.64 8.51
CA CYS A 233 -6.05 -10.20 8.44
C CYS A 233 -7.51 -9.78 8.56
N ILE A 234 -7.78 -8.76 9.37
CA ILE A 234 -9.04 -8.02 9.35
C ILE A 234 -8.73 -6.63 8.80
N SER A 235 -9.47 -6.19 7.79
CA SER A 235 -9.25 -4.89 7.18
C SER A 235 -10.55 -4.18 6.85
N PHE A 236 -10.57 -2.85 6.96
CA PHE A 236 -11.52 -2.09 6.17
C PHE A 236 -11.32 -2.40 4.68
N ASP A 237 -12.41 -2.59 3.96
CA ASP A 237 -12.41 -2.65 2.50
C ASP A 237 -12.31 -1.22 1.95
N CYS A 238 -11.16 -0.61 2.22
CA CYS A 238 -10.88 0.73 1.73
C CYS A 238 -10.45 0.68 0.25
N PRO A 239 -10.60 1.77 -0.50
CA PRO A 239 -10.20 1.82 -1.89
C PRO A 239 -8.74 1.40 -2.09
N TYR A 240 -8.54 0.47 -3.03
CA TYR A 240 -7.28 -0.11 -3.50
C TYR A 240 -6.51 -0.94 -2.46
N GLY A 241 -6.33 -2.19 -2.74
CA GLY A 241 -5.45 -3.11 -2.02
C GLY A 241 -6.13 -4.18 -1.19
N PRO A 242 -6.92 -3.88 -0.13
CA PRO A 242 -7.43 -4.92 0.76
C PRO A 242 -8.22 -6.02 0.05
N SER A 243 -9.18 -5.69 -0.80
CA SER A 243 -9.97 -6.64 -1.59
C SER A 243 -9.19 -7.34 -2.72
N ASP A 244 -8.05 -6.78 -3.15
CA ASP A 244 -7.12 -7.46 -4.08
C ASP A 244 -6.24 -8.50 -3.36
N ILE A 245 -6.04 -8.33 -2.04
CA ILE A 245 -5.14 -9.14 -1.23
C ILE A 245 -5.89 -10.17 -0.40
N ILE A 246 -6.94 -9.77 0.31
CA ILE A 246 -7.70 -10.63 1.23
C ILE A 246 -8.83 -11.32 0.47
N ARG A 247 -8.88 -12.64 0.55
CA ARG A 247 -10.05 -13.43 0.17
C ARG A 247 -10.99 -13.50 1.36
N ASN A 248 -12.03 -12.65 1.33
CA ASN A 248 -12.95 -12.51 2.42
C ASN A 248 -13.54 -13.86 2.88
N ASN A 249 -13.56 -14.11 4.21
CA ASN A 249 -13.97 -15.36 4.87
C ASN A 249 -13.08 -16.60 4.58
N GLU A 250 -12.00 -16.48 3.79
CA GLU A 250 -11.05 -17.57 3.53
C GLU A 250 -9.73 -17.35 4.31
N ASP A 251 -9.05 -16.24 4.03
CA ASP A 251 -7.72 -15.91 4.58
C ASP A 251 -7.70 -14.61 5.40
N GLY A 252 -8.88 -13.98 5.56
CA GLY A 252 -9.10 -12.79 6.35
C GLY A 252 -10.54 -12.32 6.28
N LEU A 253 -10.83 -11.20 6.91
CA LEU A 253 -12.14 -10.56 6.92
C LEU A 253 -12.06 -9.14 6.37
N LEU A 254 -12.95 -8.80 5.44
CA LEU A 254 -13.15 -7.45 4.97
C LEU A 254 -14.42 -6.87 5.59
N VAL A 255 -14.33 -5.66 6.09
CA VAL A 255 -15.46 -4.92 6.67
C VAL A 255 -15.64 -3.58 5.97
N ASP A 256 -16.84 -3.04 5.98
CA ASP A 256 -17.15 -1.78 5.32
C ASP A 256 -16.21 -0.67 5.79
N ASN A 257 -15.68 0.09 4.82
CA ASN A 257 -14.70 1.14 5.09
C ASN A 257 -15.21 2.19 6.07
N GLY A 258 -14.47 2.38 7.17
CA GLY A 258 -14.80 3.35 8.21
C GLY A 258 -15.87 2.89 9.20
N ASN A 259 -16.41 1.67 9.08
CA ASN A 259 -17.40 1.13 10.02
C ASN A 259 -16.69 0.53 11.26
N VAL A 260 -16.59 1.35 12.29
CA VAL A 260 -15.88 1.03 13.55
C VAL A 260 -16.53 -0.15 14.28
N GLU A 261 -17.86 -0.18 14.30
CA GLU A 261 -18.65 -1.23 14.98
C GLU A 261 -18.41 -2.57 14.30
N LYS A 262 -18.49 -2.64 12.97
CA LYS A 262 -18.19 -3.88 12.23
C LYS A 262 -16.75 -4.33 12.37
N LEU A 263 -15.79 -3.38 12.47
CA LEU A 263 -14.40 -3.73 12.74
C LEU A 263 -14.25 -4.39 14.12
N ALA A 264 -14.92 -3.84 15.13
CA ALA A 264 -14.96 -4.45 16.47
C ALA A 264 -15.63 -5.82 16.47
N GLU A 265 -16.76 -5.98 15.77
CA GLU A 265 -17.46 -7.26 15.63
C GLU A 265 -16.58 -8.33 14.96
N ALA A 266 -15.86 -7.98 13.89
CA ALA A 266 -14.94 -8.88 13.21
C ALA A 266 -13.76 -9.30 14.10
N LEU A 267 -13.23 -8.39 14.91
CA LEU A 267 -12.19 -8.67 15.90
C LEU A 267 -12.72 -9.63 16.97
N ILE A 268 -13.87 -9.35 17.57
CA ILE A 268 -14.54 -10.20 18.57
C ILE A 268 -14.79 -11.58 17.98
N TYR A 269 -15.30 -11.64 16.74
CA TYR A 269 -15.57 -12.92 16.08
C TYR A 269 -14.32 -13.80 15.99
N LEU A 270 -13.18 -13.27 15.52
CA LEU A 270 -11.94 -14.06 15.45
C LEU A 270 -11.33 -14.34 16.83
N ILE A 271 -11.55 -13.48 17.84
CA ILE A 271 -11.15 -13.73 19.22
C ILE A 271 -11.89 -14.96 19.78
N GLU A 272 -13.19 -15.02 19.61
CA GLU A 272 -14.07 -16.04 20.17
C GLU A 272 -14.00 -17.37 19.41
N HIS A 273 -13.65 -17.34 18.11
CA HIS A 273 -13.63 -18.53 17.26
C HIS A 273 -12.19 -18.98 16.95
N LYS A 274 -11.51 -19.54 17.94
CA LYS A 274 -10.10 -19.97 17.84
C LYS A 274 -9.82 -20.85 16.61
N ASP A 275 -10.65 -21.84 16.35
CA ASP A 275 -10.41 -22.81 15.25
C ASP A 275 -10.56 -22.14 13.88
N ILE A 276 -11.50 -21.20 13.75
CA ILE A 276 -11.64 -20.38 12.53
C ILE A 276 -10.41 -19.51 12.34
N ARG A 277 -9.96 -18.83 13.39
CA ARG A 277 -8.77 -17.95 13.37
C ARG A 277 -7.51 -18.71 12.93
N ILE A 278 -7.26 -19.89 13.51
CA ILE A 278 -6.10 -20.72 13.17
C ILE A 278 -6.17 -21.16 11.70
N ARG A 279 -7.30 -21.75 11.28
CA ARG A 279 -7.51 -22.20 9.91
C ARG A 279 -7.40 -21.05 8.89
N MET A 280 -7.90 -19.87 9.22
CA MET A 280 -7.81 -18.67 8.39
C MET A 280 -6.35 -18.20 8.26
N GLY A 281 -5.55 -18.27 9.34
CA GLY A 281 -4.13 -17.97 9.32
C GLY A 281 -3.33 -18.94 8.45
N GLU A 282 -3.63 -20.23 8.49
CA GLU A 282 -3.04 -21.24 7.60
C GLU A 282 -3.33 -20.92 6.12
N LYS A 283 -4.59 -20.57 5.81
CA LYS A 283 -4.98 -20.14 4.47
C LYS A 283 -4.28 -18.86 4.03
N ALA A 284 -4.15 -17.86 4.94
CA ALA A 284 -3.43 -16.64 4.68
C ALA A 284 -1.98 -16.93 4.28
N ARG A 285 -1.27 -17.81 5.01
CA ARG A 285 0.10 -18.23 4.69
C ARG A 285 0.21 -18.88 3.32
N ILE A 286 -0.70 -19.79 2.98
CA ILE A 286 -0.69 -20.47 1.68
C ILE A 286 -0.97 -19.44 0.56
N ASN A 287 -1.98 -18.61 0.73
CA ASN A 287 -2.38 -17.63 -0.28
C ASN A 287 -1.37 -16.50 -0.48
N SER A 288 -0.58 -16.16 0.54
CA SER A 288 0.49 -15.15 0.44
C SER A 288 1.61 -15.56 -0.51
N GLN A 289 1.77 -16.86 -0.81
CA GLN A 289 2.81 -17.36 -1.73
C GLN A 289 2.70 -16.78 -3.15
N ARG A 290 1.51 -16.31 -3.56
CA ARG A 290 1.35 -15.59 -4.84
C ARG A 290 2.14 -14.28 -4.90
N TYR A 291 2.56 -13.77 -3.74
CA TYR A 291 3.41 -12.59 -3.57
C TYR A 291 4.87 -12.93 -3.25
N SER A 292 5.29 -14.19 -3.37
CA SER A 292 6.70 -14.55 -3.22
C SER A 292 7.55 -13.84 -4.27
N LEU A 293 8.80 -13.53 -3.93
CA LEU A 293 9.73 -12.89 -4.86
C LEU A 293 9.81 -13.66 -6.19
N GLU A 294 9.87 -14.99 -6.13
CA GLU A 294 9.91 -15.84 -7.32
C GLU A 294 8.70 -15.64 -8.23
N ASN A 295 7.47 -15.67 -7.66
CA ASN A 295 6.25 -15.52 -8.42
C ASN A 295 6.09 -14.11 -9.01
N ILE A 296 6.51 -13.09 -8.29
CA ILE A 296 6.49 -11.71 -8.81
C ILE A 296 7.54 -11.52 -9.90
N MET A 297 8.75 -12.05 -9.73
CA MET A 297 9.79 -11.96 -10.76
C MET A 297 9.41 -12.70 -12.04
N LYS A 298 8.70 -13.83 -11.98
CA LYS A 298 8.15 -14.49 -13.16
C LYS A 298 7.26 -13.56 -13.97
N LYS A 299 6.37 -12.79 -13.31
CA LYS A 299 5.52 -11.80 -14.00
C LYS A 299 6.33 -10.70 -14.69
N TRP A 300 7.37 -10.19 -14.01
CA TRP A 300 8.27 -9.19 -14.59
C TRP A 300 9.02 -9.75 -15.81
N THR A 301 9.55 -10.97 -15.71
CA THR A 301 10.24 -11.62 -16.83
C THR A 301 9.33 -11.78 -18.04
N THR A 302 8.11 -12.28 -17.83
CA THR A 302 7.09 -12.41 -18.89
C THR A 302 6.78 -11.05 -19.53
N LEU A 303 6.64 -9.99 -18.76
CA LEU A 303 6.40 -8.64 -19.30
C LEU A 303 7.59 -8.16 -20.15
N PHE A 304 8.82 -8.33 -19.68
CA PHE A 304 10.01 -7.92 -20.43
C PHE A 304 10.17 -8.70 -21.75
N GLU A 305 9.93 -10.01 -21.73
CA GLU A 305 9.96 -10.86 -22.94
C GLU A 305 8.91 -10.40 -23.95
N HIS A 306 7.67 -10.23 -23.50
CA HIS A 306 6.57 -9.76 -24.36
C HIS A 306 6.86 -8.39 -24.99
N LEU A 307 7.39 -7.44 -24.22
CA LEU A 307 7.70 -6.11 -24.74
C LEU A 307 8.84 -6.14 -25.77
N LYS A 308 9.85 -6.99 -25.59
CA LYS A 308 10.95 -7.17 -26.59
C LYS A 308 10.48 -7.82 -27.89
N GLU A 309 9.52 -8.74 -27.84
CA GLU A 309 8.96 -9.39 -29.01
C GLU A 309 8.15 -8.42 -29.88
N ASN A 310 7.44 -7.48 -29.24
CA ASN A 310 6.63 -6.48 -29.93
C ASN A 310 7.42 -5.29 -30.54
N GLU A 311 8.72 -5.16 -30.26
CA GLU A 311 9.63 -4.19 -30.91
C GLU A 311 10.20 -4.68 -32.24
N LYS A 312 10.09 -5.99 -32.55
CA LYS A 312 10.52 -6.59 -33.82
C LYS A 312 9.42 -6.49 -34.86
#